data_2d1bfeda8a7266effa9dd4c7b696a379
#
_entry.id   2d1bfeda8a7266effa9dd4c7b696a379
#
_cell.length_a   1.000
_cell.length_b   1.000
_cell.length_c   1.000
_cell.angle_alpha   90.00
_cell.angle_beta   90.00
_cell.angle_gamma   90.00
#
_symmetry.space_group_name_H-M   'P 1'
#
loop_
_entity.id
_entity.type
_entity.pdbx_description
1 polymer ?
#
loop_
_entity_poly.entity_id
_entity_poly.type
_entity_poly.pdbx_seq_one_letter_code
_entity_poly.pdbx_strand_id
1 'polypeptide(L)'
;MTEQSKHSHLGIIIQGSLSAGLEMRLDASQSVEDLRVGRFVVVEGANTRFFSMVTDVTLSSSNPNILFNPPGTDPFLMAVLSGTSTFGTVKLQPMLMLEKQALAAFSLGSAATLSEEENEGRGLRPVKTIPSHFSQVFEASAEDFALVFGKEDNTPGNTYFSIGRPLNMEVPVCVNLNRFIERSNGIFGKSGTGKSFLNRIFLSGIISKDLASVLVFDMHNEYGWQAMSESKSAPRVKGLKQLFGHQVVVFSLDAESSKARGIPDARELYIGYNQIEIEDLDLLKNELALSEATLENAYIAREKLGQDWIATLLDMSGEEIEEFTQVHKGHPVALKTLQRRLNTIVQKTPYLRPRVNHNYIEEILQQIQAGKHIVLEFGRQNNLLSYMLATNIITRRIHAEYVRQSERYICDPERVNPPRKLVIVIEEAHKFLSPQVARQTIFGIIAREMRKYFVTLLIVDQRPSGIDPEILSQIGTRVTALLNDDKDIDAVFTGVSGSQTLRTVLSQMDPKQQALVLGYAVPMPVVVRTRAFDSEFYKAVAPDGEAHDWRKLARGSREERQILEERAQNAAGELFGD
;
A
#
# COMPACT_ATOMS: atom_id res chain seq x y z
N MET A 1 -6.63 -39.60 23.41
CA MET A 1 -6.71 -38.42 24.31
C MET A 1 -5.99 -37.29 23.60
N THR A 2 -6.74 -36.51 22.87
CA THR A 2 -6.27 -35.33 22.11
C THR A 2 -5.94 -34.21 23.09
N GLU A 3 -4.71 -33.74 23.09
CA GLU A 3 -4.30 -32.50 23.77
C GLU A 3 -5.17 -31.33 23.24
N GLN A 4 -6.23 -31.05 23.98
CA GLN A 4 -6.89 -29.74 23.84
C GLN A 4 -5.89 -28.69 24.29
N SER A 5 -5.41 -27.86 23.36
CA SER A 5 -4.67 -26.66 23.67
C SER A 5 -5.49 -25.88 24.69
N LYS A 6 -4.98 -25.79 25.93
CA LYS A 6 -5.64 -25.02 27.02
C LYS A 6 -5.66 -23.55 26.63
N HIS A 7 -6.80 -23.08 26.09
CA HIS A 7 -7.07 -21.66 25.97
C HIS A 7 -6.99 -21.04 27.37
N SER A 8 -6.15 -20.03 27.56
CA SER A 8 -6.09 -19.30 28.83
C SER A 8 -7.41 -18.57 29.02
N HIS A 9 -8.11 -18.91 30.10
CA HIS A 9 -9.33 -18.22 30.51
C HIS A 9 -8.95 -16.83 31.03
N LEU A 10 -9.56 -15.78 30.47
CA LEU A 10 -9.27 -14.41 30.82
C LEU A 10 -10.30 -13.81 31.79
N GLY A 11 -11.55 -14.23 31.69
CA GLY A 11 -12.62 -13.69 32.52
C GLY A 11 -14.02 -13.98 31.97
N ILE A 12 -15.00 -13.24 32.47
CA ILE A 12 -16.42 -13.41 32.11
C ILE A 12 -17.06 -12.07 31.74
N ILE A 13 -18.03 -12.10 30.82
CA ILE A 13 -18.82 -10.92 30.45
C ILE A 13 -19.77 -10.55 31.59
N ILE A 14 -19.71 -9.31 32.05
CA ILE A 14 -20.55 -8.79 33.13
C ILE A 14 -21.65 -7.83 32.63
N GLN A 15 -21.38 -7.11 31.55
CA GLN A 15 -22.37 -6.24 30.92
C GLN A 15 -21.96 -5.87 29.51
N GLY A 16 -22.87 -5.24 28.76
CA GLY A 16 -22.56 -4.73 27.43
C GLY A 16 -23.80 -4.48 26.58
N SER A 17 -23.55 -3.84 25.44
CA SER A 17 -24.54 -3.62 24.39
C SER A 17 -23.90 -3.77 23.01
N LEU A 18 -24.71 -3.93 21.98
CA LEU A 18 -24.22 -4.03 20.60
C LEU A 18 -23.50 -2.74 20.16
N SER A 19 -23.95 -1.59 20.63
CA SER A 19 -23.40 -0.28 20.25
C SER A 19 -22.22 0.17 21.10
N ALA A 20 -22.23 -0.13 22.43
CA ALA A 20 -21.21 0.31 23.37
C ALA A 20 -20.10 -0.73 23.59
N GLY A 21 -20.23 -1.94 23.01
CA GLY A 21 -19.31 -3.05 23.25
C GLY A 21 -19.67 -3.84 24.51
N LEU A 22 -18.76 -4.72 24.93
CA LEU A 22 -18.91 -5.61 26.07
C LEU A 22 -17.93 -5.20 27.17
N GLU A 23 -18.30 -5.46 28.42
CA GLU A 23 -17.40 -5.36 29.57
C GLU A 23 -17.17 -6.76 30.15
N MET A 24 -15.89 -7.09 30.28
CA MET A 24 -15.42 -8.33 30.91
C MET A 24 -14.82 -8.00 32.27
N ARG A 25 -15.19 -8.77 33.28
CA ARG A 25 -14.45 -8.84 34.55
C ARG A 25 -13.29 -9.81 34.36
N LEU A 26 -12.09 -9.33 34.63
CA LEU A 26 -10.87 -10.14 34.57
C LEU A 26 -10.87 -11.18 35.68
N ASP A 27 -10.41 -12.39 35.38
CA ASP A 27 -10.20 -13.42 36.38
C ASP A 27 -9.12 -13.00 37.39
N ALA A 28 -9.27 -13.36 38.64
CA ALA A 28 -8.33 -13.00 39.70
C ALA A 28 -6.91 -13.57 39.50
N SER A 29 -6.78 -14.61 38.71
CA SER A 29 -5.49 -15.22 38.35
C SER A 29 -4.74 -14.49 37.24
N GLN A 30 -5.40 -13.53 36.57
CA GLN A 30 -4.85 -12.79 35.44
C GLN A 30 -4.40 -11.39 35.88
N SER A 31 -3.27 -10.93 35.36
CA SER A 31 -2.79 -9.56 35.61
C SER A 31 -3.40 -8.57 34.61
N VAL A 32 -3.83 -7.44 35.09
CA VAL A 32 -4.27 -6.30 34.26
C VAL A 32 -3.12 -5.81 33.36
N GLU A 33 -1.87 -5.92 33.84
CA GLU A 33 -0.68 -5.47 33.10
C GLU A 33 -0.37 -6.32 31.85
N ASP A 34 -0.89 -7.56 31.81
CA ASP A 34 -0.71 -8.45 30.66
C ASP A 34 -1.70 -8.18 29.51
N LEU A 35 -2.75 -7.36 29.78
CA LEU A 35 -3.78 -7.06 28.80
C LEU A 35 -3.49 -5.72 28.11
N ARG A 36 -3.15 -5.82 26.84
CA ARG A 36 -2.90 -4.63 25.98
C ARG A 36 -4.10 -4.31 25.12
N VAL A 37 -4.35 -3.02 24.93
CA VAL A 37 -5.32 -2.54 23.94
C VAL A 37 -4.90 -3.01 22.54
N GLY A 38 -5.89 -3.45 21.76
CA GLY A 38 -5.65 -4.07 20.44
C GLY A 38 -5.46 -5.58 20.48
N ARG A 39 -5.43 -6.21 21.66
CA ARG A 39 -5.37 -7.68 21.79
C ARG A 39 -6.65 -8.32 21.28
N PHE A 40 -6.49 -9.47 20.61
CA PHE A 40 -7.58 -10.27 20.10
C PHE A 40 -7.99 -11.33 21.12
N VAL A 41 -9.30 -11.43 21.39
CA VAL A 41 -9.88 -12.38 22.34
C VAL A 41 -11.14 -13.02 21.77
N VAL A 42 -11.50 -14.19 22.32
CA VAL A 42 -12.69 -14.95 21.90
C VAL A 42 -13.67 -15.03 23.06
N VAL A 43 -14.93 -14.62 22.81
CA VAL A 43 -16.03 -14.75 23.77
C VAL A 43 -16.88 -15.95 23.35
N GLU A 44 -17.02 -16.93 24.25
CA GLU A 44 -17.82 -18.12 24.03
C GLU A 44 -19.27 -17.90 24.48
N GLY A 45 -20.15 -17.60 23.52
CA GLY A 45 -21.59 -17.58 23.75
C GLY A 45 -22.18 -19.01 23.73
N ALA A 46 -23.48 -19.13 23.95
CA ALA A 46 -24.18 -20.42 23.96
C ALA A 46 -24.05 -21.16 22.60
N ASN A 47 -24.42 -20.51 21.52
CA ASN A 47 -24.43 -21.07 20.15
C ASN A 47 -23.45 -20.39 19.21
N THR A 48 -22.77 -19.34 19.66
CA THR A 48 -21.98 -18.45 18.81
C THR A 48 -20.67 -18.10 19.52
N ARG A 49 -19.57 -18.12 18.76
CA ARG A 49 -18.27 -17.54 19.16
C ARG A 49 -18.18 -16.12 18.64
N PHE A 50 -17.72 -15.21 19.50
CA PHE A 50 -17.51 -13.80 19.13
C PHE A 50 -16.03 -13.48 19.16
N PHE A 51 -15.51 -13.03 18.05
CA PHE A 51 -14.14 -12.55 17.93
C PHE A 51 -14.12 -11.05 18.23
N SER A 52 -13.38 -10.68 19.27
CA SER A 52 -13.43 -9.35 19.87
C SER A 52 -12.03 -8.77 20.06
N MET A 53 -11.95 -7.45 20.09
CA MET A 53 -10.71 -6.73 20.36
C MET A 53 -10.81 -6.01 21.69
N VAL A 54 -9.74 -6.07 22.49
CA VAL A 54 -9.58 -5.27 23.72
C VAL A 54 -9.42 -3.80 23.34
N THR A 55 -10.24 -2.94 23.93
CA THR A 55 -10.30 -1.51 23.58
C THR A 55 -9.95 -0.58 24.73
N ASP A 56 -10.14 -1.06 25.97
CA ASP A 56 -9.83 -0.30 27.18
C ASP A 56 -9.64 -1.26 28.35
N VAL A 57 -8.83 -0.86 29.33
CA VAL A 57 -8.62 -1.61 30.57
C VAL A 57 -8.73 -0.64 31.74
N THR A 58 -9.61 -0.94 32.67
CA THR A 58 -9.90 -0.09 33.83
C THR A 58 -9.83 -0.88 35.12
N LEU A 59 -9.49 -0.21 36.21
CA LEU A 59 -9.56 -0.77 37.57
C LEU A 59 -10.92 -0.44 38.17
N SER A 60 -11.59 -1.45 38.70
CA SER A 60 -12.93 -1.35 39.26
C SER A 60 -12.97 -1.91 40.68
N SER A 61 -13.93 -1.43 41.48
CA SER A 61 -14.19 -1.94 42.83
C SER A 61 -15.68 -2.14 43.02
N SER A 62 -16.05 -3.25 43.67
CA SER A 62 -17.43 -3.51 44.10
C SER A 62 -17.84 -2.68 45.29
N ASN A 63 -16.89 -2.15 46.05
CA ASN A 63 -17.14 -1.28 47.22
C ASN A 63 -16.29 -0.02 47.11
N PRO A 64 -16.90 1.15 46.86
CA PRO A 64 -16.19 2.42 46.77
C PRO A 64 -15.38 2.79 48.03
N ASN A 65 -15.79 2.32 49.19
CA ASN A 65 -15.11 2.65 50.46
C ASN A 65 -13.68 2.07 50.52
N ILE A 66 -13.38 1.00 49.79
CA ILE A 66 -12.02 0.41 49.68
C ILE A 66 -11.07 1.40 48.98
N LEU A 67 -11.57 2.18 48.02
CA LEU A 67 -10.79 3.18 47.29
C LEU A 67 -10.46 4.39 48.18
N PHE A 68 -11.36 4.74 49.13
CA PHE A 68 -11.12 5.83 50.08
C PHE A 68 -10.20 5.42 51.22
N ASN A 69 -10.16 4.13 51.57
CA ASN A 69 -9.35 3.60 52.65
C ASN A 69 -8.59 2.34 52.17
N PRO A 70 -7.57 2.49 51.32
CA PRO A 70 -6.84 1.35 50.75
C PRO A 70 -6.13 0.55 51.87
N PRO A 71 -5.95 -0.77 51.68
CA PRO A 71 -5.43 -1.70 52.69
C PRO A 71 -3.96 -1.45 53.11
N GLY A 72 -3.37 -0.38 52.73
CA GLY A 72 -1.97 -0.03 53.02
C GLY A 72 -1.01 -1.03 52.35
N THR A 73 0.03 -1.42 53.07
CA THR A 73 1.05 -2.36 52.57
C THR A 73 0.87 -3.78 53.10
N ASP A 74 -0.29 -4.15 53.62
CA ASP A 74 -0.58 -5.51 54.12
C ASP A 74 -0.80 -6.48 52.91
N PRO A 75 0.15 -7.39 52.63
CA PRO A 75 0.04 -8.29 51.49
C PRO A 75 -1.14 -9.25 51.56
N PHE A 76 -1.57 -9.62 52.79
CA PHE A 76 -2.67 -10.55 52.98
C PHE A 76 -4.01 -9.87 52.68
N LEU A 77 -4.23 -8.64 53.19
CA LEU A 77 -5.42 -7.88 52.86
C LEU A 77 -5.50 -7.52 51.39
N MET A 78 -4.37 -7.17 50.78
CA MET A 78 -4.31 -6.94 49.33
C MET A 78 -4.69 -8.18 48.53
N ALA A 79 -4.18 -9.37 48.90
CA ALA A 79 -4.51 -10.63 48.24
C ALA A 79 -5.99 -11.03 48.41
N VAL A 80 -6.58 -10.81 49.59
CA VAL A 80 -7.99 -11.09 49.85
C VAL A 80 -8.92 -10.14 49.10
N LEU A 81 -8.57 -8.87 48.98
CA LEU A 81 -9.37 -7.88 48.25
C LEU A 81 -9.24 -8.01 46.76
N SER A 82 -8.09 -8.47 46.31
CA SER A 82 -7.84 -8.73 44.86
C SER A 82 -8.75 -9.84 44.36
N GLY A 83 -9.46 -9.57 43.27
CA GLY A 83 -10.40 -10.54 42.66
C GLY A 83 -11.77 -10.64 43.35
N THR A 84 -11.91 -10.26 44.65
CA THR A 84 -13.21 -10.27 45.34
C THR A 84 -13.86 -8.90 45.30
N SER A 85 -13.16 -7.87 45.77
CA SER A 85 -13.68 -6.51 45.94
C SER A 85 -13.02 -5.50 44.97
N THR A 86 -11.81 -5.78 44.53
CA THR A 86 -11.13 -5.02 43.47
C THR A 86 -10.82 -5.94 42.31
N PHE A 87 -11.04 -5.50 41.10
CA PHE A 87 -10.84 -6.31 39.88
C PHE A 87 -10.56 -5.43 38.66
N GLY A 88 -9.89 -5.99 37.66
CA GLY A 88 -9.79 -5.38 36.36
C GLY A 88 -11.07 -5.54 35.55
N THR A 89 -11.51 -4.46 34.93
CA THR A 89 -12.59 -4.47 33.93
C THR A 89 -12.00 -4.17 32.58
N VAL A 90 -12.33 -4.97 31.60
CA VAL A 90 -11.80 -4.87 30.22
C VAL A 90 -12.95 -4.62 29.27
N LYS A 91 -12.85 -3.56 28.49
CA LYS A 91 -13.80 -3.30 27.41
C LYS A 91 -13.39 -4.05 26.15
N LEU A 92 -14.36 -4.74 25.57
CA LEU A 92 -14.21 -5.54 24.36
C LEU A 92 -15.15 -5.02 23.29
N GLN A 93 -14.61 -4.86 22.08
CA GLN A 93 -15.43 -4.58 20.91
C GLN A 93 -15.60 -5.86 20.09
N PRO A 94 -16.79 -6.48 20.07
CA PRO A 94 -17.06 -7.61 19.18
C PRO A 94 -17.04 -7.16 17.71
N MET A 95 -16.31 -7.89 16.88
CA MET A 95 -16.11 -7.56 15.47
C MET A 95 -16.75 -8.58 14.53
N LEU A 96 -16.55 -9.86 14.84
CA LEU A 96 -17.08 -10.98 14.05
C LEU A 96 -17.75 -12.00 14.96
N MET A 97 -18.68 -12.73 14.38
CA MET A 97 -19.32 -13.87 15.03
C MET A 97 -19.29 -15.10 14.12
N LEU A 98 -19.24 -16.30 14.77
CA LEU A 98 -19.26 -17.61 14.13
C LEU A 98 -20.23 -18.51 14.85
N GLU A 99 -21.18 -19.10 14.15
CA GLU A 99 -22.07 -20.10 14.70
C GLU A 99 -21.34 -21.43 14.95
N LYS A 100 -21.50 -22.04 16.15
CA LYS A 100 -20.79 -23.27 16.53
C LYS A 100 -21.11 -24.47 15.63
N GLN A 101 -22.28 -24.49 15.01
CA GLN A 101 -22.65 -25.50 14.02
C GLN A 101 -21.77 -25.43 12.77
N ALA A 102 -21.44 -24.22 12.30
CA ALA A 102 -20.53 -24.02 11.18
C ALA A 102 -19.09 -24.44 11.52
N LEU A 103 -18.65 -24.25 12.76
CA LEU A 103 -17.33 -24.71 13.23
C LEU A 103 -17.20 -26.24 13.20
N ALA A 104 -18.24 -26.97 13.59
CA ALA A 104 -18.24 -28.45 13.55
C ALA A 104 -18.13 -28.98 12.12
N ALA A 105 -18.78 -28.35 11.15
CA ALA A 105 -18.66 -28.69 9.72
C ALA A 105 -17.23 -28.44 9.17
N PHE A 106 -16.57 -27.37 9.63
CA PHE A 106 -15.20 -27.03 9.24
C PHE A 106 -14.17 -28.05 9.78
N SER A 107 -14.37 -28.54 11.01
CA SER A 107 -13.48 -29.51 11.67
C SER A 107 -13.55 -30.91 11.04
N LEU A 108 -14.59 -31.24 10.28
CA LEU A 108 -14.80 -32.53 9.63
C LEU A 108 -14.14 -32.68 8.25
N GLY A 109 -13.24 -31.77 7.87
CA GLY A 109 -12.35 -31.95 6.71
C GLY A 109 -13.00 -31.69 5.34
N SER A 110 -14.16 -31.04 5.26
CA SER A 110 -14.83 -30.68 4.01
C SER A 110 -14.26 -29.40 3.35
N ALA A 111 -13.13 -28.88 3.83
CA ALA A 111 -12.57 -27.59 3.47
C ALA A 111 -11.60 -27.60 2.26
N ALA A 112 -11.51 -28.72 1.53
CA ALA A 112 -10.43 -28.90 0.54
C ALA A 112 -10.69 -28.27 -0.85
N THR A 113 -11.90 -27.74 -1.12
CA THR A 113 -12.21 -27.14 -2.45
C THR A 113 -13.32 -26.11 -2.35
N LEU A 114 -13.11 -25.01 -1.64
CA LEU A 114 -14.12 -23.95 -1.61
C LEU A 114 -13.69 -22.82 -2.56
N SER A 115 -14.55 -22.51 -3.54
CA SER A 115 -14.45 -21.37 -4.43
C SER A 115 -14.45 -20.03 -3.67
N GLU A 116 -14.07 -18.92 -4.31
CA GLU A 116 -14.05 -17.59 -3.68
C GLU A 116 -15.39 -17.16 -3.09
N GLU A 117 -16.51 -17.60 -3.66
CA GLU A 117 -17.88 -17.40 -3.13
C GLU A 117 -18.13 -18.24 -1.85
N GLU A 118 -17.43 -19.34 -1.67
CA GLU A 118 -17.50 -20.19 -0.47
C GLU A 118 -16.53 -19.75 0.65
N ASN A 119 -15.60 -18.84 0.39
CA ASN A 119 -14.85 -18.13 1.44
C ASN A 119 -15.73 -17.13 2.23
N GLU A 120 -16.84 -16.67 1.68
CA GLU A 120 -17.97 -16.16 2.48
C GLU A 120 -18.57 -17.28 3.34
N GLY A 121 -18.33 -18.54 3.00
CA GLY A 121 -18.83 -19.77 3.65
C GLY A 121 -18.06 -20.25 4.88
N ARG A 122 -17.01 -19.56 5.37
CA ARG A 122 -16.41 -19.84 6.70
C ARG A 122 -17.38 -19.59 7.86
N GLY A 123 -18.61 -19.14 7.56
CA GLY A 123 -19.64 -18.84 8.56
C GLY A 123 -19.33 -17.59 9.40
N LEU A 124 -18.20 -16.91 9.15
CA LEU A 124 -17.85 -15.66 9.79
C LEU A 124 -18.77 -14.54 9.28
N ARG A 125 -19.44 -13.86 10.22
CA ARG A 125 -20.37 -12.78 9.90
C ARG A 125 -20.10 -11.55 10.79
N PRO A 126 -20.43 -10.35 10.32
CA PRO A 126 -20.47 -9.17 11.19
C PRO A 126 -21.38 -9.41 12.39
N VAL A 127 -21.01 -8.85 13.53
CA VAL A 127 -21.77 -9.01 14.78
C VAL A 127 -23.14 -8.35 14.65
N LYS A 128 -24.20 -9.14 14.91
CA LYS A 128 -25.60 -8.70 14.92
C LYS A 128 -26.30 -8.96 16.26
N THR A 129 -25.62 -9.63 17.19
CA THR A 129 -26.12 -9.99 18.51
C THR A 129 -24.98 -9.92 19.51
N ILE A 130 -25.26 -10.04 20.80
CA ILE A 130 -24.27 -10.06 21.86
C ILE A 130 -24.34 -11.38 22.65
N PRO A 131 -23.23 -11.82 23.27
CA PRO A 131 -23.24 -12.98 24.16
C PRO A 131 -24.07 -12.71 25.42
N SER A 132 -24.51 -13.77 26.08
CA SER A 132 -25.21 -13.68 27.36
C SER A 132 -24.27 -13.27 28.49
N HIS A 133 -24.84 -12.82 29.60
CA HIS A 133 -24.11 -12.60 30.85
C HIS A 133 -23.35 -13.88 31.24
N PHE A 134 -22.16 -13.69 31.80
CA PHE A 134 -21.25 -14.75 32.26
C PHE A 134 -20.69 -15.62 31.14
N SER A 135 -20.85 -15.25 29.89
CA SER A 135 -20.11 -15.85 28.79
C SER A 135 -18.61 -15.77 29.04
N GLN A 136 -17.92 -16.87 28.87
CA GLN A 136 -16.49 -16.99 29.14
C GLN A 136 -15.67 -16.32 28.03
N VAL A 137 -14.58 -15.68 28.43
CA VAL A 137 -13.63 -15.02 27.52
C VAL A 137 -12.30 -15.73 27.61
N PHE A 138 -11.77 -16.07 26.45
CA PHE A 138 -10.51 -16.77 26.28
C PHE A 138 -9.53 -15.97 25.44
N GLU A 139 -8.26 -16.26 25.65
CA GLU A 139 -7.24 -15.84 24.71
C GLU A 139 -7.46 -16.56 23.37
N ALA A 140 -7.31 -15.80 22.26
CA ALA A 140 -7.43 -16.39 20.93
C ALA A 140 -6.27 -17.34 20.66
N SER A 141 -6.56 -18.50 20.06
CA SER A 141 -5.56 -19.49 19.66
C SER A 141 -4.97 -19.21 18.27
N ALA A 142 -3.93 -19.95 17.91
CA ALA A 142 -3.39 -19.97 16.56
C ALA A 142 -4.43 -20.41 15.51
N GLU A 143 -5.32 -21.33 15.89
CA GLU A 143 -6.42 -21.81 15.04
C GLU A 143 -7.48 -20.73 14.82
N ASP A 144 -7.79 -19.93 15.86
CA ASP A 144 -8.68 -18.79 15.75
C ASP A 144 -8.13 -17.73 14.80
N PHE A 145 -6.84 -17.46 14.88
CA PHE A 145 -6.19 -16.54 13.93
C PHE A 145 -6.20 -17.08 12.50
N ALA A 146 -5.89 -18.35 12.30
CA ALA A 146 -5.95 -18.99 10.99
C ALA A 146 -7.38 -19.03 10.42
N LEU A 147 -8.37 -19.24 11.28
CA LEU A 147 -9.78 -19.23 10.91
C LEU A 147 -10.22 -17.83 10.45
N VAL A 148 -9.84 -16.77 11.19
CA VAL A 148 -10.26 -15.40 10.91
C VAL A 148 -9.42 -14.80 9.77
N PHE A 149 -8.10 -14.84 9.85
CA PHE A 149 -7.20 -14.12 8.94
C PHE A 149 -6.64 -14.99 7.79
N GLY A 150 -6.95 -16.29 7.76
CA GLY A 150 -6.37 -17.21 6.79
C GLY A 150 -4.96 -17.65 7.17
N LYS A 151 -4.36 -18.46 6.31
CA LYS A 151 -3.02 -19.01 6.51
C LYS A 151 -2.19 -18.83 5.25
N GLU A 152 -0.96 -18.33 5.40
CA GLU A 152 0.03 -18.34 4.33
C GLU A 152 0.57 -19.74 4.16
N ASP A 153 0.42 -20.31 2.98
CA ASP A 153 1.02 -21.58 2.60
C ASP A 153 1.39 -21.58 1.10
N ASN A 154 2.00 -22.64 0.64
CA ASN A 154 2.42 -22.82 -0.74
C ASN A 154 1.36 -23.53 -1.61
N THR A 155 0.12 -23.63 -1.15
CA THR A 155 -0.96 -24.21 -1.95
C THR A 155 -1.20 -23.35 -3.19
N PRO A 156 -1.25 -23.94 -4.40
CA PRO A 156 -1.58 -23.20 -5.62
C PRO A 156 -2.92 -22.46 -5.46
N GLY A 157 -2.92 -21.18 -5.81
CA GLY A 157 -4.10 -20.33 -5.67
C GLY A 157 -4.30 -19.69 -4.29
N ASN A 158 -3.48 -20.03 -3.29
CA ASN A 158 -3.54 -19.36 -1.99
C ASN A 158 -3.04 -17.91 -2.10
N THR A 159 -3.95 -16.97 -1.84
CA THR A 159 -3.71 -15.52 -1.91
C THR A 159 -3.46 -14.87 -0.56
N TYR A 160 -3.48 -15.65 0.52
CA TYR A 160 -3.17 -15.15 1.87
C TYR A 160 -1.66 -14.97 2.05
N PHE A 161 -1.29 -13.84 2.64
CA PHE A 161 0.09 -13.44 2.85
C PHE A 161 0.28 -12.84 4.24
N SER A 162 1.25 -13.32 4.99
CA SER A 162 1.55 -12.86 6.34
C SER A 162 2.25 -11.50 6.31
N ILE A 163 1.64 -10.51 6.94
CA ILE A 163 2.16 -9.15 7.08
C ILE A 163 2.79 -8.87 8.44
N GLY A 164 2.62 -9.78 9.39
CA GLY A 164 3.12 -9.63 10.75
C GLY A 164 2.48 -10.63 11.70
N ARG A 165 2.55 -10.30 12.98
CA ARG A 165 2.03 -11.10 14.10
C ARG A 165 1.23 -10.22 15.05
N PRO A 166 0.26 -10.75 15.81
CA PRO A 166 -0.41 -10.00 16.87
C PRO A 166 0.60 -9.56 17.93
N LEU A 167 0.24 -8.57 18.74
CA LEU A 167 1.17 -8.01 19.73
C LEU A 167 1.63 -9.01 20.81
N ASN A 168 0.82 -10.02 21.09
CA ASN A 168 1.01 -10.95 22.23
C ASN A 168 1.22 -12.41 21.81
N MET A 169 1.28 -12.69 20.52
CA MET A 169 1.39 -14.06 20.02
C MET A 169 2.34 -14.15 18.84
N GLU A 170 2.97 -15.31 18.68
CA GLU A 170 3.88 -15.58 17.57
C GLU A 170 3.19 -16.28 16.38
N VAL A 171 1.88 -16.01 16.19
CA VAL A 171 1.09 -16.54 15.07
C VAL A 171 1.02 -15.53 13.92
N PRO A 172 1.05 -15.98 12.64
CA PRO A 172 0.97 -15.05 11.52
C PRO A 172 -0.42 -14.43 11.41
N VAL A 173 -0.48 -13.13 11.14
CA VAL A 173 -1.67 -12.43 10.65
C VAL A 173 -1.54 -12.26 9.15
N CYS A 174 -2.48 -12.83 8.41
CA CYS A 174 -2.48 -12.79 6.96
C CYS A 174 -3.51 -11.81 6.42
N VAL A 175 -3.20 -11.26 5.25
CA VAL A 175 -4.08 -10.42 4.44
C VAL A 175 -4.41 -11.20 3.16
N ASN A 176 -5.66 -11.14 2.72
CA ASN A 176 -6.02 -11.66 1.41
C ASN A 176 -5.56 -10.67 0.34
N LEU A 177 -4.46 -10.98 -0.35
CA LEU A 177 -3.88 -10.11 -1.36
C LEU A 177 -4.74 -9.97 -2.60
N ASN A 178 -5.56 -10.96 -2.96
CA ASN A 178 -6.50 -10.81 -4.08
C ASN A 178 -7.51 -9.71 -3.79
N ARG A 179 -8.12 -9.72 -2.59
CA ARG A 179 -9.00 -8.63 -2.13
C ARG A 179 -8.25 -7.29 -2.01
N PHE A 180 -6.98 -7.34 -1.61
CA PHE A 180 -6.16 -6.12 -1.51
C PHE A 180 -5.99 -5.45 -2.87
N ILE A 181 -5.67 -6.18 -3.93
CA ILE A 181 -5.47 -5.61 -5.27
C ILE A 181 -6.76 -5.26 -6.03
N GLU A 182 -7.93 -5.67 -5.53
CA GLU A 182 -9.23 -5.33 -6.15
C GLU A 182 -9.66 -3.89 -5.93
N ARG A 183 -9.12 -3.22 -4.92
CA ARG A 183 -9.44 -1.83 -4.57
C ARG A 183 -8.18 -1.03 -4.36
N SER A 184 -8.30 0.28 -4.49
CA SER A 184 -7.23 1.19 -4.07
C SER A 184 -7.04 1.11 -2.55
N ASN A 185 -5.79 1.15 -2.09
CA ASN A 185 -5.42 0.97 -0.70
C ASN A 185 -4.49 2.08 -0.22
N GLY A 186 -4.37 2.24 1.10
CA GLY A 186 -3.52 3.25 1.68
C GLY A 186 -2.61 2.71 2.78
N ILE A 187 -1.33 3.13 2.75
CA ILE A 187 -0.37 2.93 3.81
C ILE A 187 -0.06 4.30 4.41
N PHE A 188 -0.46 4.51 5.66
CA PHE A 188 -0.36 5.79 6.34
C PHE A 188 0.55 5.70 7.57
N GLY A 189 1.13 6.84 7.96
CA GLY A 189 1.94 6.91 9.16
C GLY A 189 2.94 8.05 9.11
N LYS A 190 3.41 8.50 10.27
CA LYS A 190 4.43 9.53 10.38
C LYS A 190 5.76 9.12 9.73
N SER A 191 6.62 10.07 9.40
CA SER A 191 7.99 9.78 8.96
C SER A 191 8.74 8.94 9.99
N GLY A 192 9.49 7.92 9.53
CA GLY A 192 10.26 7.02 10.41
C GLY A 192 9.43 5.91 11.10
N THR A 193 8.14 5.75 10.82
CA THR A 193 7.30 4.68 11.39
C THR A 193 7.30 3.37 10.61
N GLY A 194 8.07 3.30 9.51
CA GLY A 194 8.22 2.08 8.72
C GLY A 194 7.30 1.93 7.51
N LYS A 195 6.65 3.02 7.03
CA LYS A 195 5.79 2.98 5.83
C LYS A 195 6.43 2.32 4.61
N SER A 196 7.66 2.71 4.26
CA SER A 196 8.38 2.14 3.11
C SER A 196 8.65 0.65 3.29
N PHE A 197 8.84 0.16 4.53
CA PHE A 197 8.99 -1.27 4.81
C PHE A 197 7.66 -2.01 4.66
N LEU A 198 6.57 -1.45 5.20
CA LEU A 198 5.23 -1.99 5.01
C LEU A 198 4.89 -2.09 3.53
N ASN A 199 5.14 -1.04 2.77
CA ASN A 199 4.93 -1.04 1.33
C ASN A 199 5.72 -2.15 0.64
N ARG A 200 7.01 -2.33 0.96
CA ARG A 200 7.83 -3.43 0.41
C ARG A 200 7.28 -4.82 0.77
N ILE A 201 6.76 -5.02 1.98
CA ILE A 201 6.13 -6.29 2.38
C ILE A 201 4.95 -6.60 1.48
N PHE A 202 4.02 -5.65 1.29
CA PHE A 202 2.86 -5.84 0.41
C PHE A 202 3.27 -6.06 -1.05
N LEU A 203 4.18 -5.25 -1.57
CA LEU A 203 4.67 -5.39 -2.94
C LEU A 203 5.35 -6.75 -3.16
N SER A 204 6.19 -7.18 -2.20
CA SER A 204 6.82 -8.51 -2.27
C SER A 204 5.78 -9.64 -2.27
N GLY A 205 4.72 -9.51 -1.49
CA GLY A 205 3.62 -10.48 -1.49
C GLY A 205 2.88 -10.52 -2.83
N ILE A 206 2.53 -9.36 -3.41
CA ILE A 206 1.86 -9.27 -4.72
C ILE A 206 2.73 -9.89 -5.83
N ILE A 207 4.03 -9.61 -5.81
CA ILE A 207 4.99 -10.13 -6.80
C ILE A 207 5.18 -11.64 -6.62
N SER A 208 5.44 -12.12 -5.41
CA SER A 208 5.69 -13.54 -5.12
C SER A 208 4.50 -14.45 -5.45
N LYS A 209 3.27 -13.94 -5.31
CA LYS A 209 2.02 -14.65 -5.62
C LYS A 209 1.54 -14.40 -7.06
N ASP A 210 2.24 -13.59 -7.85
CA ASP A 210 1.92 -13.23 -9.25
C ASP A 210 0.49 -12.72 -9.47
N LEU A 211 -0.04 -11.94 -8.53
CA LEU A 211 -1.46 -11.53 -8.54
C LEU A 211 -1.73 -10.33 -9.45
N ALA A 212 -0.76 -9.43 -9.59
CA ALA A 212 -0.84 -8.22 -10.40
C ALA A 212 0.56 -7.76 -10.79
N SER A 213 0.67 -7.01 -11.88
CA SER A 213 1.86 -6.20 -12.14
C SER A 213 1.88 -4.99 -11.19
N VAL A 214 3.07 -4.51 -10.88
CA VAL A 214 3.27 -3.36 -10.00
C VAL A 214 4.05 -2.28 -10.76
N LEU A 215 3.62 -1.03 -10.65
CA LEU A 215 4.35 0.15 -11.11
C LEU A 215 4.63 1.05 -9.90
N VAL A 216 5.90 1.18 -9.52
CA VAL A 216 6.32 2.02 -8.41
C VAL A 216 6.98 3.28 -8.96
N PHE A 217 6.47 4.45 -8.58
CA PHE A 217 7.13 5.73 -8.80
C PHE A 217 8.05 6.02 -7.61
N ASP A 218 9.32 5.69 -7.77
CA ASP A 218 10.34 5.67 -6.71
C ASP A 218 11.09 7.01 -6.65
N MET A 219 10.45 8.02 -6.06
CA MET A 219 11.02 9.36 -5.93
C MET A 219 12.33 9.38 -5.13
N HIS A 220 12.43 8.51 -4.12
CA HIS A 220 13.57 8.47 -3.20
C HIS A 220 14.61 7.40 -3.57
N ASN A 221 14.39 6.64 -4.65
CA ASN A 221 15.28 5.57 -5.13
C ASN A 221 15.50 4.48 -4.06
N GLU A 222 14.43 4.09 -3.38
CA GLU A 222 14.45 3.12 -2.29
C GLU A 222 13.97 1.72 -2.68
N TYR A 223 13.14 1.59 -3.73
CA TYR A 223 12.50 0.31 -4.10
C TYR A 223 13.27 -0.49 -5.13
N GLY A 224 14.07 0.18 -5.99
CA GLY A 224 14.77 -0.48 -7.09
C GLY A 224 15.81 -1.47 -6.60
N TRP A 225 16.89 -1.00 -5.99
CA TRP A 225 18.04 -1.83 -5.64
C TRP A 225 18.23 -2.05 -4.14
N GLN A 226 18.57 -0.99 -3.42
CA GLN A 226 18.84 -1.03 -1.98
C GLN A 226 18.31 0.23 -1.31
N ALA A 227 17.85 0.09 -0.07
CA ALA A 227 17.53 1.21 0.78
C ALA A 227 18.36 1.17 2.06
N MET A 228 18.47 2.34 2.71
CA MET A 228 19.02 2.44 4.04
C MET A 228 18.01 1.93 5.06
N SER A 229 18.48 1.14 6.01
CA SER A 229 17.70 0.73 7.16
C SER A 229 18.09 1.57 8.38
N GLU A 230 17.14 1.85 9.24
CA GLU A 230 17.41 2.45 10.54
C GLU A 230 18.08 1.46 11.52
N SER A 231 18.12 0.17 11.18
CA SER A 231 18.74 -0.86 12.01
C SER A 231 20.26 -0.78 11.93
N LYS A 232 20.93 -0.71 13.08
CA LYS A 232 22.40 -0.73 13.17
C LYS A 232 22.99 -2.08 12.73
N SER A 233 22.24 -3.18 12.87
CA SER A 233 22.69 -4.53 12.52
C SER A 233 22.57 -4.86 11.04
N ALA A 234 21.66 -4.18 10.31
CA ALA A 234 21.49 -4.35 8.87
C ALA A 234 21.26 -2.97 8.23
N PRO A 235 22.33 -2.20 7.97
CA PRO A 235 22.21 -0.82 7.50
C PRO A 235 21.60 -0.70 6.09
N ARG A 236 21.55 -1.80 5.32
CA ARG A 236 20.98 -1.84 3.98
C ARG A 236 20.02 -3.01 3.85
N VAL A 237 18.89 -2.76 3.17
CA VAL A 237 17.88 -3.75 2.84
C VAL A 237 17.76 -3.92 1.34
N LYS A 238 17.42 -5.13 0.90
CA LYS A 238 17.26 -5.44 -0.53
C LYS A 238 16.07 -4.67 -1.11
N GLY A 239 16.23 -4.19 -2.34
CA GLY A 239 15.14 -3.68 -3.15
C GLY A 239 14.46 -4.80 -3.96
N LEU A 240 13.37 -4.45 -4.65
CA LEU A 240 12.56 -5.40 -5.40
C LEU A 240 13.36 -6.07 -6.54
N LYS A 241 14.23 -5.32 -7.23
CA LYS A 241 15.09 -5.87 -8.29
C LYS A 241 16.07 -6.91 -7.75
N GLN A 242 16.61 -6.70 -6.55
CA GLN A 242 17.51 -7.67 -5.93
C GLN A 242 16.78 -8.94 -5.45
N LEU A 243 15.51 -8.82 -5.07
CA LEU A 243 14.71 -9.96 -4.62
C LEU A 243 14.20 -10.79 -5.81
N PHE A 244 13.64 -10.13 -6.83
CA PHE A 244 12.88 -10.78 -7.88
C PHE A 244 13.57 -10.79 -9.26
N GLY A 245 14.81 -10.30 -9.34
CA GLY A 245 15.66 -10.40 -10.53
C GLY A 245 14.99 -9.90 -11.81
N HIS A 246 14.86 -10.79 -12.79
CA HIS A 246 14.32 -10.48 -14.12
C HIS A 246 12.81 -10.16 -14.14
N GLN A 247 12.08 -10.46 -13.07
CA GLN A 247 10.65 -10.11 -12.98
C GLN A 247 10.47 -8.61 -12.78
N VAL A 248 11.47 -7.91 -12.21
CA VAL A 248 11.43 -6.46 -11.99
C VAL A 248 12.31 -5.75 -13.01
N VAL A 249 11.73 -4.80 -13.74
CA VAL A 249 12.42 -3.93 -14.69
C VAL A 249 12.53 -2.53 -14.07
N VAL A 250 13.74 -1.98 -14.07
CA VAL A 250 13.98 -0.62 -13.56
C VAL A 250 14.12 0.33 -14.74
N PHE A 251 13.24 1.32 -14.80
CA PHE A 251 13.38 2.49 -15.64
C PHE A 251 13.91 3.66 -14.81
N SER A 252 14.63 4.57 -15.42
CA SER A 252 15.23 5.70 -14.71
C SER A 252 15.19 6.98 -15.54
N LEU A 253 14.83 8.08 -14.89
CA LEU A 253 14.98 9.42 -15.44
C LEU A 253 16.44 9.91 -15.38
N ASP A 254 17.31 9.17 -14.68
CA ASP A 254 18.75 9.41 -14.54
C ASP A 254 19.48 8.04 -14.45
N ALA A 255 19.64 7.40 -15.59
CA ALA A 255 20.21 6.06 -15.67
C ALA A 255 21.66 5.98 -15.16
N GLU A 256 22.44 7.06 -15.29
CA GLU A 256 23.80 7.10 -14.74
C GLU A 256 23.79 6.96 -13.22
N SER A 257 22.88 7.68 -12.55
CA SER A 257 22.69 7.58 -11.11
C SER A 257 22.24 6.17 -10.70
N SER A 258 21.31 5.55 -11.43
CA SER A 258 20.84 4.19 -11.15
C SER A 258 21.95 3.15 -11.35
N LYS A 259 22.74 3.26 -12.43
CA LYS A 259 23.92 2.40 -12.67
C LYS A 259 24.96 2.54 -11.58
N ALA A 260 25.24 3.77 -11.12
CA ALA A 260 26.17 4.04 -10.02
C ALA A 260 25.70 3.43 -8.69
N ARG A 261 24.39 3.31 -8.47
CA ARG A 261 23.80 2.63 -7.29
C ARG A 261 23.78 1.10 -7.39
N GLY A 262 24.19 0.51 -8.50
CA GLY A 262 24.32 -0.93 -8.66
C GLY A 262 23.25 -1.58 -9.54
N ILE A 263 22.55 -0.82 -10.38
CA ILE A 263 21.57 -1.33 -11.37
C ILE A 263 22.15 -1.14 -12.77
N PRO A 264 22.99 -2.06 -13.26
CA PRO A 264 23.66 -1.91 -14.55
C PRO A 264 22.70 -1.97 -15.74
N ASP A 265 21.57 -2.66 -15.59
CA ASP A 265 20.52 -2.86 -16.59
C ASP A 265 19.36 -1.86 -16.47
N ALA A 266 19.55 -0.77 -15.71
CA ALA A 266 18.57 0.31 -15.65
C ALA A 266 18.35 0.93 -17.03
N ARG A 267 17.09 0.97 -17.47
CA ARG A 267 16.70 1.52 -18.76
C ARG A 267 16.47 3.02 -18.64
N GLU A 268 17.08 3.77 -19.54
CA GLU A 268 16.80 5.21 -19.62
C GLU A 268 15.36 5.45 -20.03
N LEU A 269 14.76 6.51 -19.49
CA LEU A 269 13.44 6.95 -19.87
C LEU A 269 13.48 8.43 -20.22
N TYR A 270 13.03 8.76 -21.43
CA TYR A 270 12.83 10.13 -21.89
C TYR A 270 11.36 10.36 -22.24
N ILE A 271 10.89 11.57 -22.00
CA ILE A 271 9.54 12.03 -22.34
C ILE A 271 9.65 13.12 -23.39
N GLY A 272 8.92 13.00 -24.50
CA GLY A 272 8.87 14.01 -25.55
C GLY A 272 7.96 15.17 -25.16
N TYR A 273 8.29 16.38 -25.62
CA TYR A 273 7.42 17.56 -25.39
C TYR A 273 6.02 17.35 -25.94
N ASN A 274 5.89 16.61 -27.05
CA ASN A 274 4.61 16.22 -27.65
C ASN A 274 3.77 15.25 -26.80
N GLN A 275 4.32 14.74 -25.71
CA GLN A 275 3.61 13.85 -24.77
C GLN A 275 3.01 14.64 -23.60
N ILE A 276 3.36 15.92 -23.45
CA ILE A 276 2.83 16.82 -22.42
C ILE A 276 1.53 17.41 -22.92
N GLU A 277 0.46 17.19 -22.19
CA GLU A 277 -0.85 17.79 -22.43
C GLU A 277 -1.06 18.98 -21.47
N ILE A 278 -2.10 19.77 -21.71
CA ILE A 278 -2.37 20.96 -20.90
C ILE A 278 -2.81 20.58 -19.50
N GLU A 279 -3.47 19.45 -19.35
CA GLU A 279 -3.86 18.87 -18.06
C GLU A 279 -2.65 18.56 -17.17
N ASP A 280 -1.50 18.22 -17.77
CA ASP A 280 -0.25 18.03 -17.03
C ASP A 280 0.28 19.36 -16.49
N LEU A 281 0.07 20.46 -17.23
CA LEU A 281 0.44 21.82 -16.79
C LEU A 281 -0.53 22.37 -15.74
N ASP A 282 -1.81 22.06 -15.85
CA ASP A 282 -2.82 22.48 -14.87
C ASP A 282 -2.55 21.85 -13.49
N LEU A 283 -2.14 20.58 -13.45
CA LEU A 283 -1.67 19.93 -12.23
C LEU A 283 -0.51 20.69 -11.56
N LEU A 284 0.36 21.30 -12.37
CA LEU A 284 1.53 22.07 -11.92
C LEU A 284 1.24 23.56 -11.74
N LYS A 285 -0.02 24.01 -11.85
CA LYS A 285 -0.42 25.40 -11.82
C LYS A 285 0.14 26.18 -10.64
N ASN A 286 0.06 25.60 -9.44
CA ASN A 286 0.57 26.22 -8.22
C ASN A 286 2.10 26.26 -8.20
N GLU A 287 2.75 25.15 -8.57
CA GLU A 287 4.22 25.04 -8.58
C GLU A 287 4.87 25.96 -9.62
N LEU A 288 4.18 26.21 -10.72
CA LEU A 288 4.64 27.06 -11.81
C LEU A 288 4.07 28.48 -11.75
N ALA A 289 3.19 28.78 -10.79
CA ALA A 289 2.45 30.03 -10.68
C ALA A 289 1.81 30.42 -12.02
N LEU A 290 1.04 29.51 -12.62
CA LEU A 290 0.28 29.76 -13.85
C LEU A 290 -1.06 30.38 -13.50
N SER A 291 -1.43 31.45 -14.25
CA SER A 291 -2.77 32.04 -14.18
C SER A 291 -3.75 31.31 -15.11
N GLU A 292 -5.06 31.50 -14.89
CA GLU A 292 -6.09 30.99 -15.81
C GLU A 292 -5.84 31.49 -17.24
N ALA A 293 -5.56 32.80 -17.40
CA ALA A 293 -5.24 33.38 -18.70
C ALA A 293 -4.03 32.70 -19.37
N THR A 294 -3.03 32.23 -18.59
CA THR A 294 -1.88 31.50 -19.12
C THR A 294 -2.30 30.11 -19.64
N LEU A 295 -3.17 29.41 -18.91
CA LEU A 295 -3.69 28.13 -19.35
C LEU A 295 -4.62 28.24 -20.56
N GLU A 296 -5.50 29.27 -20.62
CA GLU A 296 -6.32 29.54 -21.81
C GLU A 296 -5.46 29.76 -23.06
N ASN A 297 -4.37 30.50 -22.93
CA ASN A 297 -3.42 30.69 -24.03
C ASN A 297 -2.64 29.40 -24.38
N ALA A 298 -2.42 28.50 -23.43
CA ALA A 298 -1.87 27.21 -23.72
C ALA A 298 -2.83 26.36 -24.59
N TYR A 299 -4.14 26.39 -24.32
CA TYR A 299 -5.15 25.73 -25.17
C TYR A 299 -5.14 26.31 -26.59
N ILE A 300 -5.07 27.65 -26.76
CA ILE A 300 -4.96 28.28 -28.08
C ILE A 300 -3.69 27.80 -28.80
N ALA A 301 -2.55 27.82 -28.11
CA ALA A 301 -1.29 27.36 -28.69
C ALA A 301 -1.37 25.87 -29.10
N ARG A 302 -1.90 24.99 -28.26
CA ARG A 302 -2.07 23.57 -28.55
C ARG A 302 -2.98 23.32 -29.74
N GLU A 303 -4.11 24.05 -29.83
CA GLU A 303 -5.07 23.93 -30.94
C GLU A 303 -4.45 24.36 -32.27
N LYS A 304 -3.69 25.45 -32.29
CA LYS A 304 -3.18 26.02 -33.53
C LYS A 304 -1.83 25.46 -33.96
N LEU A 305 -0.94 25.13 -33.04
CA LEU A 305 0.40 24.59 -33.32
C LEU A 305 0.46 23.05 -33.33
N GLY A 306 -0.63 22.37 -32.93
CA GLY A 306 -0.71 20.92 -32.98
C GLY A 306 0.12 20.23 -31.90
N GLN A 307 0.62 19.03 -32.21
CA GLN A 307 1.33 18.18 -31.23
C GLN A 307 2.69 18.75 -30.81
N ASP A 308 3.38 19.47 -31.70
CA ASP A 308 4.70 20.06 -31.43
C ASP A 308 4.61 21.47 -30.81
N TRP A 309 3.45 21.86 -30.26
CA TRP A 309 3.17 23.19 -29.77
C TRP A 309 4.17 23.71 -28.72
N ILE A 310 4.67 22.87 -27.83
CA ILE A 310 5.67 23.27 -26.83
C ILE A 310 6.99 23.59 -27.51
N ALA A 311 7.48 22.70 -28.38
CA ALA A 311 8.73 22.96 -29.10
C ALA A 311 8.63 24.25 -29.94
N THR A 312 7.55 24.39 -30.71
CA THR A 312 7.30 25.58 -31.53
C THR A 312 7.23 26.84 -30.68
N LEU A 313 6.47 26.83 -29.55
CA LEU A 313 6.36 28.00 -28.68
C LEU A 313 7.71 28.34 -28.03
N LEU A 314 8.54 27.36 -27.68
CA LEU A 314 9.86 27.61 -27.10
C LEU A 314 10.82 28.28 -28.08
N ASP A 315 10.68 27.99 -29.40
CA ASP A 315 11.50 28.56 -30.45
C ASP A 315 11.01 29.94 -30.96
N MET A 316 9.76 30.30 -30.67
CA MET A 316 9.20 31.59 -31.10
C MET A 316 9.91 32.79 -30.46
N SER A 317 10.21 33.80 -31.28
CA SER A 317 10.64 35.12 -30.85
C SER A 317 9.50 35.92 -30.19
N GLY A 318 9.84 37.01 -29.52
CA GLY A 318 8.83 37.88 -28.92
C GLY A 318 7.89 38.54 -29.95
N GLU A 319 8.37 38.80 -31.17
CA GLU A 319 7.59 39.35 -32.28
C GLU A 319 6.64 38.31 -32.86
N GLU A 320 7.10 37.11 -33.08
CA GLU A 320 6.26 35.99 -33.56
C GLU A 320 5.14 35.65 -32.57
N ILE A 321 5.39 35.73 -31.25
CA ILE A 321 4.35 35.55 -30.22
C ILE A 321 3.29 36.68 -30.33
N GLU A 322 3.68 37.91 -30.58
CA GLU A 322 2.75 39.04 -30.75
C GLU A 322 1.90 38.86 -32.01
N GLU A 323 2.50 38.49 -33.14
CA GLU A 323 1.79 38.19 -34.38
C GLU A 323 0.83 37.01 -34.21
N PHE A 324 1.29 35.90 -33.60
CA PHE A 324 0.47 34.74 -33.30
C PHE A 324 -0.76 35.09 -32.46
N THR A 325 -0.57 35.89 -31.40
CA THR A 325 -1.66 36.28 -30.51
C THR A 325 -2.64 37.24 -31.16
N GLN A 326 -2.20 38.11 -32.06
CA GLN A 326 -3.08 38.98 -32.86
C GLN A 326 -3.97 38.15 -33.80
N VAL A 327 -3.38 37.19 -34.51
CA VAL A 327 -4.10 36.33 -35.46
C VAL A 327 -5.11 35.41 -34.75
N HIS A 328 -4.72 34.84 -33.63
CA HIS A 328 -5.52 33.82 -32.94
C HIS A 328 -6.28 34.34 -31.70
N LYS A 329 -6.35 35.67 -31.53
CA LYS A 329 -7.05 36.31 -30.39
C LYS A 329 -6.55 35.89 -29.02
N GLY A 330 -5.25 35.58 -28.91
CA GLY A 330 -4.60 35.27 -27.66
C GLY A 330 -4.12 36.52 -26.91
N HIS A 331 -3.51 36.31 -25.74
CA HIS A 331 -2.95 37.38 -24.92
C HIS A 331 -1.41 37.28 -24.91
N PRO A 332 -0.68 38.28 -25.50
CA PRO A 332 0.77 38.16 -25.71
C PRO A 332 1.57 38.03 -24.40
N VAL A 333 1.19 38.75 -23.33
CA VAL A 333 1.86 38.64 -22.03
C VAL A 333 1.67 37.28 -21.39
N ALA A 334 0.47 36.70 -21.53
CA ALA A 334 0.17 35.38 -21.03
C ALA A 334 0.97 34.29 -21.75
N LEU A 335 1.06 34.38 -23.10
CA LEU A 335 1.81 33.41 -23.91
C LEU A 335 3.34 33.55 -23.70
N LYS A 336 3.88 34.76 -23.58
CA LYS A 336 5.28 35.01 -23.18
C LYS A 336 5.57 34.45 -21.77
N THR A 337 4.61 34.56 -20.84
CA THR A 337 4.73 34.00 -19.51
C THR A 337 4.76 32.48 -19.57
N LEU A 338 3.87 31.86 -20.37
CA LEU A 338 3.85 30.42 -20.60
C LEU A 338 5.18 29.92 -21.16
N GLN A 339 5.72 30.58 -22.23
CA GLN A 339 7.01 30.25 -22.81
C GLN A 339 8.12 30.23 -21.75
N ARG A 340 8.19 31.27 -20.92
CA ARG A 340 9.18 31.38 -19.84
C ARG A 340 9.04 30.25 -18.81
N ARG A 341 7.80 29.87 -18.45
CA ARG A 341 7.55 28.79 -17.51
C ARG A 341 7.92 27.44 -18.12
N LEU A 342 7.58 27.19 -19.38
CA LEU A 342 7.99 25.98 -20.12
C LEU A 342 9.51 25.89 -20.21
N ASN A 343 10.21 26.97 -20.51
CA ASN A 343 11.68 27.01 -20.47
C ASN A 343 12.22 26.58 -19.09
N THR A 344 11.59 27.06 -18.01
CA THR A 344 11.99 26.68 -16.65
C THR A 344 11.78 25.18 -16.39
N ILE A 345 10.68 24.60 -16.89
CA ILE A 345 10.44 23.15 -16.80
C ILE A 345 11.56 22.41 -17.51
N VAL A 346 11.76 22.71 -18.79
CA VAL A 346 12.73 22.02 -19.65
C VAL A 346 14.15 22.07 -19.07
N GLN A 347 14.57 23.21 -18.53
CA GLN A 347 15.88 23.36 -17.87
C GLN A 347 16.01 22.52 -16.61
N LYS A 348 14.93 22.31 -15.85
CA LYS A 348 14.92 21.56 -14.60
C LYS A 348 14.67 20.07 -14.78
N THR A 349 14.26 19.62 -15.97
CA THR A 349 13.85 18.25 -16.25
C THR A 349 14.61 17.69 -17.46
N PRO A 350 15.88 17.28 -17.30
CA PRO A 350 16.74 16.87 -18.41
C PRO A 350 16.26 15.58 -19.10
N TYR A 351 15.31 14.86 -18.55
CA TYR A 351 14.65 13.72 -19.17
C TYR A 351 13.58 14.13 -20.22
N LEU A 352 13.19 15.41 -20.25
CA LEU A 352 12.35 15.94 -21.33
C LEU A 352 13.18 16.22 -22.58
N ARG A 353 12.68 15.82 -23.74
CA ARG A 353 13.33 16.01 -25.04
C ARG A 353 12.36 16.61 -26.05
N PRO A 354 12.82 17.45 -26.99
CA PRO A 354 11.95 18.00 -28.03
C PRO A 354 11.27 16.88 -28.83
N ARG A 355 12.02 15.85 -29.19
CA ARG A 355 11.52 14.63 -29.85
C ARG A 355 12.16 13.39 -29.24
N VAL A 356 11.37 12.33 -29.12
CA VAL A 356 11.81 11.01 -28.65
C VAL A 356 11.47 10.00 -29.71
N ASN A 357 12.49 9.31 -30.24
CA ASN A 357 12.33 8.31 -31.31
C ASN A 357 11.78 6.98 -30.78
N HIS A 358 11.94 6.71 -29.51
CA HIS A 358 11.47 5.49 -28.85
C HIS A 358 10.30 5.79 -27.93
N ASN A 359 9.24 4.97 -28.02
CA ASN A 359 8.08 5.13 -27.14
C ASN A 359 8.30 4.35 -25.82
N TYR A 360 8.99 4.97 -24.88
CA TYR A 360 9.30 4.36 -23.58
C TYR A 360 8.05 4.00 -22.78
N ILE A 361 6.97 4.75 -22.93
CA ILE A 361 5.71 4.46 -22.20
C ILE A 361 5.06 3.21 -22.77
N GLU A 362 5.12 3.02 -24.09
CA GLU A 362 4.66 1.78 -24.73
C GLU A 362 5.51 0.58 -24.28
N GLU A 363 6.82 0.76 -24.15
CA GLU A 363 7.70 -0.27 -23.61
C GLU A 363 7.31 -0.66 -22.18
N ILE A 364 7.02 0.32 -21.31
CA ILE A 364 6.52 0.08 -19.95
C ILE A 364 5.22 -0.75 -19.99
N LEU A 365 4.27 -0.36 -20.84
CA LEU A 365 3.01 -1.09 -21.01
C LEU A 365 3.22 -2.54 -21.47
N GLN A 366 4.10 -2.77 -22.44
CA GLN A 366 4.44 -4.11 -22.91
C GLN A 366 5.05 -4.97 -21.79
N GLN A 367 5.96 -4.40 -20.98
CA GLN A 367 6.53 -5.10 -19.82
C GLN A 367 5.45 -5.44 -18.77
N ILE A 368 4.54 -4.51 -18.49
CA ILE A 368 3.42 -4.74 -17.56
C ILE A 368 2.53 -5.88 -18.05
N GLN A 369 2.17 -5.88 -19.33
CA GLN A 369 1.34 -6.92 -19.96
C GLN A 369 2.03 -8.28 -19.99
N ALA A 370 3.37 -8.29 -20.14
CA ALA A 370 4.19 -9.48 -20.01
C ALA A 370 4.36 -10.00 -18.57
N GLY A 371 3.64 -9.42 -17.61
CA GLY A 371 3.69 -9.82 -16.21
C GLY A 371 4.89 -9.29 -15.42
N LYS A 372 5.66 -8.35 -15.98
CA LYS A 372 6.78 -7.73 -15.27
C LYS A 372 6.29 -6.64 -14.32
N HIS A 373 7.13 -6.33 -13.33
CA HIS A 373 6.93 -5.26 -12.38
C HIS A 373 7.90 -4.12 -12.69
N ILE A 374 7.43 -2.90 -12.58
CA ILE A 374 8.18 -1.72 -12.98
C ILE A 374 8.53 -0.87 -11.76
N VAL A 375 9.79 -0.50 -11.64
CA VAL A 375 10.24 0.56 -10.72
C VAL A 375 10.78 1.69 -11.57
N LEU A 376 10.17 2.87 -11.47
CA LEU A 376 10.66 4.08 -12.10
C LEU A 376 11.44 4.90 -11.08
N GLU A 377 12.76 4.89 -11.19
CA GLU A 377 13.65 5.69 -10.35
C GLU A 377 13.83 7.10 -10.91
N PHE A 378 13.80 8.08 -10.02
CA PHE A 378 14.00 9.50 -10.38
C PHE A 378 15.48 9.91 -10.35
N GLY A 379 16.35 9.12 -9.72
CA GLY A 379 17.77 9.43 -9.62
C GLY A 379 18.01 10.76 -8.91
N ARG A 380 18.76 11.67 -9.56
CA ARG A 380 18.99 13.05 -9.09
C ARG A 380 17.84 14.00 -9.45
N GLN A 381 16.83 13.53 -10.22
CA GLN A 381 15.64 14.29 -10.62
C GLN A 381 14.51 14.20 -9.57
N ASN A 382 14.85 14.03 -8.30
CA ASN A 382 13.94 13.80 -7.18
C ASN A 382 13.26 15.10 -6.64
N ASN A 383 13.14 16.13 -7.46
CA ASN A 383 12.36 17.31 -7.11
C ASN A 383 10.86 17.11 -7.38
N LEU A 384 10.03 17.87 -6.67
CA LEU A 384 8.58 17.72 -6.74
C LEU A 384 8.01 17.93 -8.16
N LEU A 385 8.53 18.91 -8.89
CA LEU A 385 8.10 19.20 -10.27
C LEU A 385 8.31 17.98 -11.18
N SER A 386 9.51 17.40 -11.16
CA SER A 386 9.84 16.20 -11.95
C SER A 386 8.95 15.03 -11.55
N TYR A 387 8.74 14.85 -10.25
CA TYR A 387 7.90 13.77 -9.74
C TYR A 387 6.46 13.91 -10.23
N MET A 388 5.84 15.07 -10.03
CA MET A 388 4.45 15.29 -10.44
C MET A 388 4.28 15.16 -11.96
N LEU A 389 5.16 15.76 -12.74
CA LEU A 389 5.05 15.78 -14.19
C LEU A 389 5.21 14.37 -14.80
N ALA A 390 6.33 13.70 -14.50
CA ALA A 390 6.60 12.37 -15.06
C ALA A 390 5.54 11.34 -14.63
N THR A 391 5.18 11.35 -13.35
CA THR A 391 4.19 10.42 -12.79
C THR A 391 2.82 10.63 -13.43
N ASN A 392 2.39 11.88 -13.63
CA ASN A 392 1.09 12.17 -14.25
C ASN A 392 1.05 11.77 -15.72
N ILE A 393 2.06 12.15 -16.51
CA ILE A 393 2.13 11.81 -17.95
C ILE A 393 2.09 10.30 -18.17
N ILE A 394 2.93 9.56 -17.44
CA ILE A 394 3.02 8.11 -17.59
C ILE A 394 1.71 7.45 -17.17
N THR A 395 1.16 7.85 -16.02
CA THR A 395 -0.09 7.25 -15.52
C THR A 395 -1.27 7.54 -16.44
N ARG A 396 -1.39 8.76 -16.97
CA ARG A 396 -2.45 9.14 -17.90
C ARG A 396 -2.43 8.26 -19.17
N ARG A 397 -1.27 7.99 -19.72
CA ARG A 397 -1.14 7.13 -20.89
C ARG A 397 -1.42 5.66 -20.59
N ILE A 398 -0.94 5.16 -19.45
CA ILE A 398 -1.26 3.81 -18.98
C ILE A 398 -2.78 3.68 -18.79
N HIS A 399 -3.40 4.67 -18.16
CA HIS A 399 -4.84 4.69 -17.95
C HIS A 399 -5.61 4.59 -19.27
N ALA A 400 -5.30 5.45 -20.25
CA ALA A 400 -5.98 5.44 -21.55
C ALA A 400 -5.88 4.07 -22.25
N GLU A 401 -4.74 3.41 -22.15
CA GLU A 401 -4.55 2.08 -22.72
C GLU A 401 -5.38 1.02 -21.97
N TYR A 402 -5.39 1.06 -20.64
CA TYR A 402 -6.18 0.13 -19.84
C TYR A 402 -7.69 0.29 -20.06
N VAL A 403 -8.19 1.53 -20.21
CA VAL A 403 -9.57 1.77 -20.60
C VAL A 403 -9.87 1.10 -21.94
N ARG A 404 -9.04 1.33 -22.96
CA ARG A 404 -9.19 0.74 -24.30
C ARG A 404 -9.19 -0.80 -24.28
N GLN A 405 -8.28 -1.40 -23.51
CA GLN A 405 -8.20 -2.85 -23.38
C GLN A 405 -9.40 -3.43 -22.62
N SER A 406 -9.83 -2.76 -21.56
CA SER A 406 -10.99 -3.18 -20.77
C SER A 406 -12.29 -3.12 -21.59
N GLU A 407 -12.46 -2.07 -22.40
CA GLU A 407 -13.60 -1.96 -23.32
C GLU A 407 -13.63 -3.10 -24.34
N ARG A 408 -12.47 -3.46 -24.91
CA ARG A 408 -12.39 -4.62 -25.84
C ARG A 408 -12.75 -5.93 -25.14
N TYR A 409 -12.26 -6.14 -23.91
CA TYR A 409 -12.59 -7.32 -23.12
C TYR A 409 -14.08 -7.38 -22.78
N ILE A 410 -14.69 -6.25 -22.37
CA ILE A 410 -16.13 -6.18 -22.05
C ILE A 410 -16.98 -6.47 -23.28
N CYS A 411 -16.58 -6.00 -24.47
CA CYS A 411 -17.29 -6.24 -25.71
C CYS A 411 -17.22 -7.69 -26.20
N ASP A 412 -16.12 -8.40 -25.95
CA ASP A 412 -15.93 -9.79 -26.42
C ASP A 412 -15.10 -10.59 -25.39
N PRO A 413 -15.70 -10.95 -24.23
CA PRO A 413 -14.99 -11.64 -23.15
C PRO A 413 -14.62 -13.09 -23.49
N GLU A 414 -15.21 -13.68 -24.53
CA GLU A 414 -14.89 -15.05 -24.95
C GLU A 414 -13.61 -15.11 -25.79
N ARG A 415 -13.26 -14.02 -26.49
CA ARG A 415 -12.11 -13.97 -27.42
C ARG A 415 -10.96 -13.09 -26.92
N VAL A 416 -11.24 -12.18 -26.00
CA VAL A 416 -10.24 -11.23 -25.49
C VAL A 416 -9.97 -11.55 -24.02
N ASN A 417 -8.71 -11.76 -23.68
CA ASN A 417 -8.33 -11.94 -22.28
C ASN A 417 -8.46 -10.61 -21.50
N PRO A 418 -8.85 -10.67 -20.22
CA PRO A 418 -8.88 -9.47 -19.38
C PRO A 418 -7.48 -8.84 -19.28
N PRO A 419 -7.38 -7.51 -19.21
CA PRO A 419 -6.13 -6.85 -18.94
C PRO A 419 -5.49 -7.37 -17.65
N ARG A 420 -4.16 -7.50 -17.63
CA ARG A 420 -3.47 -7.86 -16.41
C ARG A 420 -3.71 -6.80 -15.33
N LYS A 421 -4.09 -7.23 -14.13
CA LYS A 421 -4.26 -6.31 -12.99
C LYS A 421 -2.99 -5.50 -12.75
N LEU A 422 -3.13 -4.21 -12.49
CA LEU A 422 -2.01 -3.29 -12.25
C LEU A 422 -2.23 -2.53 -10.93
N VAL A 423 -1.22 -2.55 -10.08
CA VAL A 423 -1.15 -1.72 -8.86
C VAL A 423 -0.14 -0.60 -9.10
N ILE A 424 -0.61 0.65 -9.10
CA ILE A 424 0.25 1.83 -9.20
C ILE A 424 0.53 2.36 -7.79
N VAL A 425 1.80 2.46 -7.45
CA VAL A 425 2.26 2.93 -6.14
C VAL A 425 2.69 4.39 -6.25
N ILE A 426 2.08 5.25 -5.44
CA ILE A 426 2.43 6.67 -5.35
C ILE A 426 2.77 7.05 -3.90
N GLU A 427 3.89 7.73 -3.74
CA GLU A 427 4.29 8.34 -2.47
C GLU A 427 3.87 9.81 -2.44
N GLU A 428 3.78 10.39 -1.23
CA GLU A 428 3.34 11.78 -1.03
C GLU A 428 2.01 12.07 -1.76
N ALA A 429 1.07 11.13 -1.67
CA ALA A 429 -0.16 11.11 -2.47
C ALA A 429 -1.02 12.37 -2.27
N HIS A 430 -0.92 13.06 -1.13
CA HIS A 430 -1.58 14.35 -0.90
C HIS A 430 -1.23 15.42 -1.96
N LYS A 431 -0.11 15.27 -2.67
CA LYS A 431 0.27 16.18 -3.78
C LYS A 431 -0.63 16.01 -5.02
N PHE A 432 -1.13 14.79 -5.24
CA PHE A 432 -1.97 14.43 -6.38
C PHE A 432 -3.46 14.36 -6.04
N LEU A 433 -3.77 14.13 -4.78
CA LEU A 433 -5.11 13.77 -4.30
C LEU A 433 -5.66 14.77 -3.28
N SER A 434 -5.10 15.99 -3.21
CA SER A 434 -5.67 17.04 -2.36
C SER A 434 -7.04 17.49 -2.89
N PRO A 435 -7.93 18.02 -2.05
CA PRO A 435 -9.27 18.46 -2.47
C PRO A 435 -9.27 19.44 -3.65
N GLN A 436 -8.20 20.22 -3.80
CA GLN A 436 -8.06 21.22 -4.85
C GLN A 436 -7.75 20.61 -6.22
N VAL A 437 -6.98 19.52 -6.26
CA VAL A 437 -6.46 18.96 -7.52
C VAL A 437 -7.02 17.56 -7.85
N ALA A 438 -7.54 16.84 -6.88
CA ALA A 438 -7.98 15.45 -7.02
C ALA A 438 -9.03 15.22 -8.13
N ARG A 439 -9.86 16.23 -8.42
CA ARG A 439 -10.88 16.13 -9.49
C ARG A 439 -10.30 16.25 -10.89
N GLN A 440 -9.12 16.88 -11.01
CA GLN A 440 -8.45 17.18 -12.28
C GLN A 440 -7.34 16.16 -12.59
N THR A 441 -6.84 15.44 -11.58
CA THR A 441 -5.74 14.49 -11.77
C THR A 441 -6.23 13.13 -12.23
N ILE A 442 -5.39 12.46 -13.02
CA ILE A 442 -5.61 11.06 -13.40
C ILE A 442 -5.72 10.14 -12.17
N PHE A 443 -5.00 10.45 -11.10
CA PHE A 443 -5.02 9.66 -9.87
C PHE A 443 -6.37 9.75 -9.15
N GLY A 444 -7.01 10.91 -9.16
CA GLY A 444 -8.36 11.07 -8.63
C GLY A 444 -9.39 10.28 -9.43
N ILE A 445 -9.25 10.20 -10.76
CA ILE A 445 -10.07 9.36 -11.63
C ILE A 445 -9.84 7.88 -11.29
N ILE A 446 -8.57 7.45 -11.23
CA ILE A 446 -8.22 6.07 -10.88
C ILE A 446 -8.79 5.69 -9.50
N ALA A 447 -8.64 6.54 -8.49
CA ALA A 447 -9.14 6.25 -7.15
C ALA A 447 -10.66 6.04 -7.11
N ARG A 448 -11.43 6.77 -7.93
CA ARG A 448 -12.90 6.71 -7.97
C ARG A 448 -13.45 5.62 -8.89
N GLU A 449 -12.82 5.34 -10.03
CA GLU A 449 -13.46 4.58 -11.10
C GLU A 449 -12.79 3.25 -11.46
N MET A 450 -11.55 3.03 -11.03
CA MET A 450 -10.65 2.08 -11.71
C MET A 450 -10.82 0.61 -11.42
N ARG A 451 -11.67 0.23 -10.46
CA ARG A 451 -11.98 -1.20 -10.26
C ARG A 451 -12.41 -1.89 -11.56
N LYS A 452 -13.19 -1.19 -12.40
CA LYS A 452 -13.68 -1.71 -13.69
C LYS A 452 -12.61 -1.80 -14.80
N TYR A 453 -11.46 -1.15 -14.62
CA TYR A 453 -10.39 -1.09 -15.62
C TYR A 453 -9.11 -1.82 -15.20
N PHE A 454 -9.18 -2.68 -14.18
CA PHE A 454 -8.06 -3.50 -13.70
C PHE A 454 -6.84 -2.72 -13.20
N VAL A 455 -7.00 -1.45 -12.84
CA VAL A 455 -5.94 -0.61 -12.25
C VAL A 455 -6.37 -0.13 -10.88
N THR A 456 -5.49 -0.24 -9.90
CA THR A 456 -5.71 0.25 -8.53
C THR A 456 -4.51 1.06 -8.04
N LEU A 457 -4.73 1.91 -7.04
CA LEU A 457 -3.67 2.67 -6.39
C LEU A 457 -3.27 2.02 -5.07
N LEU A 458 -1.99 2.05 -4.78
CA LEU A 458 -1.45 1.90 -3.44
C LEU A 458 -0.82 3.23 -3.03
N ILE A 459 -1.55 3.97 -2.19
CA ILE A 459 -1.18 5.30 -1.72
C ILE A 459 -0.29 5.16 -0.49
N VAL A 460 0.88 5.79 -0.51
CA VAL A 460 1.76 5.86 0.66
C VAL A 460 1.85 7.32 1.08
N ASP A 461 1.39 7.65 2.28
CA ASP A 461 1.35 9.05 2.72
C ASP A 461 1.62 9.21 4.23
N GLN A 462 2.15 10.35 4.60
CA GLN A 462 2.36 10.75 5.97
C GLN A 462 1.31 11.74 6.50
N ARG A 463 0.51 12.32 5.60
CA ARG A 463 -0.51 13.33 5.90
C ARG A 463 -1.85 12.98 5.24
N PRO A 464 -2.53 11.93 5.70
CA PRO A 464 -3.81 11.52 5.11
C PRO A 464 -4.88 12.62 5.16
N SER A 465 -4.81 13.56 6.10
CA SER A 465 -5.70 14.74 6.15
C SER A 465 -5.54 15.69 4.95
N GLY A 466 -4.44 15.60 4.23
CA GLY A 466 -4.22 16.34 2.99
C GLY A 466 -4.88 15.72 1.75
N ILE A 467 -5.42 14.50 1.87
CA ILE A 467 -6.09 13.79 0.77
C ILE A 467 -7.58 14.10 0.79
N ASP A 468 -8.18 14.20 -0.39
CA ASP A 468 -9.62 14.44 -0.57
C ASP A 468 -10.45 13.40 0.21
N PRO A 469 -11.40 13.82 1.08
CA PRO A 469 -12.21 12.90 1.88
C PRO A 469 -13.05 11.91 1.06
N GLU A 470 -13.50 12.30 -0.14
CA GLU A 470 -14.23 11.42 -1.04
C GLU A 470 -13.34 10.26 -1.47
N ILE A 471 -12.09 10.55 -1.85
CA ILE A 471 -11.09 9.52 -2.22
C ILE A 471 -10.76 8.63 -1.02
N LEU A 472 -10.51 9.21 0.16
CA LEU A 472 -10.26 8.43 1.36
C LEU A 472 -11.40 7.46 1.68
N SER A 473 -12.64 7.86 1.43
CA SER A 473 -13.81 6.99 1.63
C SER A 473 -13.82 5.77 0.69
N GLN A 474 -13.19 5.85 -0.48
CA GLN A 474 -13.09 4.77 -1.48
C GLN A 474 -11.90 3.84 -1.25
N ILE A 475 -11.00 4.18 -0.33
CA ILE A 475 -9.85 3.32 0.01
C ILE A 475 -10.35 2.03 0.66
N GLY A 476 -10.05 0.91 0.01
CA GLY A 476 -10.54 -0.42 0.41
C GLY A 476 -9.88 -0.93 1.69
N THR A 477 -8.55 -0.91 1.74
CA THR A 477 -7.78 -1.34 2.91
C THR A 477 -6.83 -0.24 3.34
N ARG A 478 -6.76 -0.01 4.64
CA ARG A 478 -5.87 0.96 5.25
C ARG A 478 -4.93 0.26 6.21
N VAL A 479 -3.64 0.49 6.00
CA VAL A 479 -2.55 0.00 6.85
C VAL A 479 -1.91 1.22 7.49
N THR A 480 -2.14 1.41 8.77
CA THR A 480 -1.78 2.65 9.44
C THR A 480 -0.77 2.39 10.55
N ALA A 481 0.45 2.89 10.38
CA ALA A 481 1.42 3.02 11.45
C ALA A 481 1.07 4.25 12.33
N LEU A 482 1.85 4.49 13.38
CA LEU A 482 1.58 5.60 14.31
C LEU A 482 1.38 6.93 13.58
N LEU A 483 0.30 7.62 13.93
CA LEU A 483 -0.04 9.00 13.60
C LEU A 483 -0.21 9.80 14.91
N ASN A 484 0.21 11.06 14.93
CA ASN A 484 0.14 11.91 16.11
C ASN A 484 -0.85 13.08 15.96
N ASP A 485 -1.19 13.46 14.73
CA ASP A 485 -2.10 14.56 14.46
C ASP A 485 -3.53 14.02 14.43
N ASP A 486 -4.43 14.64 15.20
CA ASP A 486 -5.82 14.21 15.29
C ASP A 486 -6.54 14.28 13.95
N LYS A 487 -6.21 15.27 13.09
CA LYS A 487 -6.81 15.38 11.75
C LYS A 487 -6.37 14.23 10.85
N ASP A 488 -5.12 13.79 10.95
CA ASP A 488 -4.61 12.65 10.20
C ASP A 488 -5.25 11.35 10.71
N ILE A 489 -5.42 11.22 12.03
CA ILE A 489 -6.14 10.08 12.62
C ILE A 489 -7.59 10.08 12.14
N ASP A 490 -8.28 11.22 12.18
CA ASP A 490 -9.66 11.35 11.70
C ASP A 490 -9.80 10.99 10.23
N ALA A 491 -8.87 11.44 9.41
CA ALA A 491 -8.84 11.16 7.98
C ALA A 491 -8.74 9.65 7.68
N VAL A 492 -7.89 8.92 8.41
CA VAL A 492 -7.76 7.46 8.25
C VAL A 492 -9.07 6.73 8.57
N PHE A 493 -9.90 7.28 9.44
CA PHE A 493 -11.18 6.66 9.79
C PHE A 493 -12.38 7.20 9.00
N THR A 494 -12.18 8.04 8.01
CA THR A 494 -13.24 8.52 7.11
C THR A 494 -13.97 7.36 6.47
N GLY A 495 -15.31 7.28 6.66
CA GLY A 495 -16.13 6.19 6.13
C GLY A 495 -16.04 4.85 6.89
N VAL A 496 -15.35 4.81 8.05
CA VAL A 496 -15.24 3.60 8.89
C VAL A 496 -16.24 3.66 10.04
N SER A 497 -17.12 2.68 10.16
CA SER A 497 -18.06 2.55 11.27
C SER A 497 -17.33 2.12 12.54
N GLY A 498 -17.76 2.60 13.73
CA GLY A 498 -17.16 2.23 15.02
C GLY A 498 -15.74 2.76 15.22
N SER A 499 -15.37 3.84 14.55
CA SER A 499 -14.02 4.38 14.51
C SER A 499 -13.47 4.87 15.85
N GLN A 500 -14.34 5.24 16.80
CA GLN A 500 -13.91 5.89 18.06
C GLN A 500 -12.98 5.01 18.90
N THR A 501 -13.31 3.73 18.99
CA THR A 501 -12.49 2.72 19.67
C THR A 501 -11.14 2.51 18.97
N LEU A 502 -11.16 2.43 17.63
CA LEU A 502 -9.95 2.23 16.84
C LEU A 502 -8.99 3.43 16.89
N ARG A 503 -9.49 4.64 17.11
CA ARG A 503 -8.67 5.85 17.36
C ARG A 503 -7.82 5.70 18.61
N THR A 504 -8.43 5.23 19.71
CA THR A 504 -7.69 4.98 20.96
C THR A 504 -6.59 3.95 20.73
N VAL A 505 -6.90 2.86 20.02
CA VAL A 505 -5.91 1.84 19.65
C VAL A 505 -4.76 2.44 18.86
N LEU A 506 -5.06 3.22 17.82
CA LEU A 506 -4.04 3.84 16.95
C LEU A 506 -3.14 4.82 17.71
N SER A 507 -3.70 5.63 18.61
CA SER A 507 -2.94 6.61 19.39
C SER A 507 -1.99 6.00 20.43
N GLN A 508 -2.23 4.74 20.83
CA GLN A 508 -1.43 4.02 21.82
C GLN A 508 -0.40 3.06 21.20
N MET A 509 -0.31 3.01 19.88
CA MET A 509 0.64 2.13 19.19
C MET A 509 2.08 2.60 19.39
N ASP A 510 3.00 1.62 19.44
CA ASP A 510 4.42 1.91 19.44
C ASP A 510 4.84 2.56 18.10
N PRO A 511 5.75 3.53 18.13
CA PRO A 511 6.17 4.25 16.93
C PRO A 511 6.90 3.38 15.90
N LYS A 512 7.38 2.21 16.31
CA LYS A 512 8.13 1.30 15.43
C LYS A 512 7.48 -0.08 15.39
N GLN A 513 7.45 -0.65 14.18
CA GLN A 513 7.05 -2.03 13.92
C GLN A 513 5.62 -2.40 14.31
N GLN A 514 4.72 -1.42 14.46
CA GLN A 514 3.30 -1.69 14.64
C GLN A 514 2.47 -1.03 13.55
N ALA A 515 1.41 -1.70 13.14
CA ALA A 515 0.44 -1.17 12.21
C ALA A 515 -0.98 -1.67 12.55
N LEU A 516 -1.95 -0.78 12.46
CA LEU A 516 -3.37 -1.11 12.45
C LEU A 516 -3.79 -1.38 10.99
N VAL A 517 -4.32 -2.56 10.74
CA VAL A 517 -4.84 -2.97 9.43
C VAL A 517 -6.35 -3.07 9.51
N LEU A 518 -7.05 -2.42 8.61
CA LEU A 518 -8.51 -2.42 8.54
C LEU A 518 -8.99 -2.30 7.08
N GLY A 519 -10.16 -2.83 6.80
CA GLY A 519 -10.82 -2.68 5.52
C GLY A 519 -11.02 -4.00 4.76
N TYR A 520 -11.13 -3.93 3.45
CA TYR A 520 -11.65 -5.01 2.60
C TYR A 520 -10.78 -6.28 2.57
N ALA A 521 -9.47 -6.15 2.70
CA ALA A 521 -8.55 -7.28 2.62
C ALA A 521 -8.39 -8.07 3.93
N VAL A 522 -8.97 -7.58 5.03
CA VAL A 522 -9.02 -8.26 6.32
C VAL A 522 -10.46 -8.35 6.82
N PRO A 523 -10.85 -9.46 7.47
CA PRO A 523 -12.24 -9.64 7.91
C PRO A 523 -12.62 -8.72 9.08
N MET A 524 -11.65 -8.28 9.87
CA MET A 524 -11.82 -7.33 10.98
C MET A 524 -10.55 -6.51 11.19
N PRO A 525 -10.64 -5.31 11.82
CA PRO A 525 -9.46 -4.56 12.21
C PRO A 525 -8.53 -5.36 13.12
N VAL A 526 -7.23 -5.24 12.89
CA VAL A 526 -6.20 -5.93 13.68
C VAL A 526 -4.95 -5.08 13.82
N VAL A 527 -4.38 -5.07 15.03
CA VAL A 527 -3.05 -4.49 15.28
C VAL A 527 -2.01 -5.58 15.14
N VAL A 528 -1.00 -5.31 14.34
CA VAL A 528 0.09 -6.25 14.07
C VAL A 528 1.44 -5.65 14.41
N ARG A 529 2.34 -6.46 14.97
CA ARG A 529 3.76 -6.24 14.86
C ARG A 529 4.15 -6.64 13.46
N THR A 530 4.64 -5.69 12.67
CA THR A 530 4.94 -5.91 11.25
C THR A 530 6.00 -6.98 11.06
N ARG A 531 5.87 -7.77 9.99
CA ARG A 531 6.87 -8.77 9.60
C ARG A 531 8.21 -8.10 9.38
N ALA A 532 9.28 -8.71 9.86
CA ALA A 532 10.63 -8.22 9.61
C ALA A 532 10.98 -8.35 8.13
N PHE A 533 11.62 -7.33 7.56
CA PHE A 533 12.09 -7.35 6.17
C PHE A 533 13.58 -7.72 6.15
N ASP A 534 13.86 -8.98 6.40
CA ASP A 534 15.18 -9.56 6.64
C ASP A 534 15.45 -10.79 5.77
N SER A 535 16.53 -11.52 6.07
CA SER A 535 16.93 -12.70 5.32
C SER A 535 15.90 -13.84 5.34
N GLU A 536 15.14 -14.00 6.43
CA GLU A 536 14.07 -15.01 6.51
C GLU A 536 12.91 -14.63 5.60
N PHE A 537 12.52 -13.36 5.62
CA PHE A 537 11.52 -12.84 4.71
C PHE A 537 11.94 -13.03 3.25
N TYR A 538 13.20 -12.70 2.91
CA TYR A 538 13.69 -12.82 1.53
C TYR A 538 13.61 -14.26 1.02
N LYS A 539 13.98 -15.25 1.86
CA LYS A 539 13.86 -16.68 1.52
C LYS A 539 12.41 -17.12 1.34
N ALA A 540 11.50 -16.57 2.13
CA ALA A 540 10.09 -16.91 2.04
C ALA A 540 9.42 -16.39 0.76
N VAL A 541 9.74 -15.17 0.32
CA VAL A 541 9.09 -14.53 -0.84
C VAL A 541 9.81 -14.79 -2.17
N ALA A 542 11.10 -15.08 -2.13
CA ALA A 542 11.94 -15.31 -3.31
C ALA A 542 12.96 -16.43 -3.02
N PRO A 543 12.52 -17.69 -2.94
CA PRO A 543 13.38 -18.82 -2.59
C PRO A 543 14.57 -18.98 -3.54
N ASP A 544 14.40 -18.60 -4.82
CA ASP A 544 15.47 -18.59 -5.82
C ASP A 544 16.33 -17.30 -5.80
N GLY A 545 15.98 -16.35 -4.95
CA GLY A 545 16.61 -15.02 -4.89
C GLY A 545 18.06 -15.03 -4.40
N GLU A 546 18.56 -16.10 -3.80
CA GLU A 546 20.00 -16.27 -3.50
C GLU A 546 20.83 -16.54 -4.76
N ALA A 547 20.21 -17.02 -5.85
CA ALA A 547 20.86 -17.22 -7.14
C ALA A 547 21.10 -15.90 -7.91
N HIS A 548 20.45 -14.82 -7.49
CA HIS A 548 20.59 -13.51 -8.13
C HIS A 548 21.68 -12.64 -7.48
N ASP A 549 22.86 -13.25 -7.21
CA ASP A 549 24.05 -12.44 -6.93
C ASP A 549 24.40 -11.68 -8.23
N TRP A 550 24.07 -10.38 -8.23
CA TRP A 550 24.37 -9.50 -9.36
C TRP A 550 25.82 -9.56 -9.82
N ARG A 551 26.76 -9.91 -8.91
CA ARG A 551 28.18 -10.12 -9.22
C ARG A 551 28.39 -11.34 -10.12
N LYS A 552 27.54 -12.38 -9.97
CA LYS A 552 27.52 -13.52 -10.89
C LYS A 552 26.83 -13.18 -12.20
N LEU A 553 25.71 -12.44 -12.15
CA LEU A 553 25.01 -11.93 -13.36
C LEU A 553 25.87 -10.92 -14.13
N ALA A 554 26.59 -10.03 -13.44
CA ALA A 554 27.52 -9.09 -14.10
C ALA A 554 28.74 -9.80 -14.66
N ARG A 555 29.20 -10.90 -14.07
CA ARG A 555 30.26 -11.76 -14.62
C ARG A 555 29.74 -12.55 -15.83
N GLY A 556 28.56 -13.17 -15.75
CA GLY A 556 27.93 -13.86 -16.88
C GLY A 556 27.66 -12.94 -18.06
N SER A 557 27.14 -11.74 -17.84
CA SER A 557 26.95 -10.75 -18.91
C SER A 557 28.28 -10.18 -19.46
N ARG A 558 29.36 -10.15 -18.69
CA ARG A 558 30.69 -9.84 -19.19
C ARG A 558 31.28 -10.98 -20.01
N GLU A 559 31.14 -12.20 -19.55
CA GLU A 559 31.56 -13.40 -20.29
C GLU A 559 30.77 -13.58 -21.59
N GLU A 560 29.44 -13.37 -21.53
CA GLU A 560 28.61 -13.36 -22.73
C GLU A 560 28.96 -12.22 -23.71
N ARG A 561 29.30 -11.02 -23.20
CA ARG A 561 29.80 -9.94 -24.04
C ARG A 561 31.18 -10.24 -24.62
N GLN A 562 32.09 -10.81 -23.84
CA GLN A 562 33.39 -11.24 -24.36
C GLN A 562 33.24 -12.32 -25.45
N ILE A 563 32.37 -13.30 -25.22
CA ILE A 563 32.07 -14.34 -26.24
C ILE A 563 31.41 -13.73 -27.47
N LEU A 564 30.54 -12.73 -27.34
CA LEU A 564 29.94 -12.00 -28.45
C LEU A 564 30.95 -11.10 -29.17
N GLU A 565 31.84 -10.45 -28.44
CA GLU A 565 32.95 -9.65 -29.02
C GLU A 565 33.98 -10.52 -29.72
N GLU A 566 34.35 -11.68 -29.16
CA GLU A 566 35.20 -12.65 -29.81
C GLU A 566 34.56 -13.26 -31.06
N ARG A 567 33.26 -13.58 -31.03
CA ARG A 567 32.50 -14.03 -32.20
C ARG A 567 32.39 -12.95 -33.26
N ALA A 568 32.17 -11.71 -32.88
CA ALA A 568 32.12 -10.58 -33.80
C ALA A 568 33.49 -10.28 -34.43
N GLN A 569 34.59 -10.39 -33.65
CA GLN A 569 35.96 -10.26 -34.15
C GLN A 569 36.34 -11.42 -35.09
N ASN A 570 35.96 -12.65 -34.75
CA ASN A 570 36.20 -13.81 -35.63
C ASN A 570 35.39 -13.73 -36.92
N ALA A 571 34.11 -13.32 -36.85
CA ALA A 571 33.29 -13.09 -38.03
C ALA A 571 33.78 -11.92 -38.91
N ALA A 572 34.34 -10.87 -38.29
CA ALA A 572 34.99 -9.78 -39.04
C ALA A 572 36.30 -10.23 -39.68
N GLY A 573 37.08 -11.10 -39.01
CA GLY A 573 38.30 -11.70 -39.57
C GLY A 573 38.02 -12.66 -40.76
N GLU A 574 36.89 -13.39 -40.72
CA GLU A 574 36.45 -14.24 -41.83
C GLU A 574 35.86 -13.46 -43.03
N LEU A 575 35.32 -12.25 -42.78
CA LEU A 575 34.74 -11.40 -43.83
C LEU A 575 35.73 -10.43 -44.48
N PHE A 576 36.83 -10.11 -43.80
CA PHE A 576 37.83 -9.13 -44.23
C PHE A 576 39.27 -9.68 -44.20
N GLY A 577 39.46 -10.97 -43.97
CA GLY A 577 40.76 -11.63 -44.05
C GLY A 577 41.17 -11.90 -45.49
N ASP A 578 42.40 -11.50 -45.82
CA ASP A 578 43.10 -11.48 -47.13
C ASP A 578 42.85 -12.66 -48.08
#